data_cced93238432bc3fb0d606c865da1512
#
_entry.id   cced93238432bc3fb0d606c865da1512
#
_cell.length_a   1.000
_cell.length_b   1.000
_cell.length_c   1.000
_cell.angle_alpha   90.00
_cell.angle_beta   90.00
_cell.angle_gamma   90.00
#
_symmetry.space_group_name_H-M   'P 1'
#
loop_
_entity.id
_entity.type
_entity.pdbx_description
1 polymer ?
#
loop_
_entity_poly.entity_id
_entity_poly.type
_entity_poly.pdbx_seq_one_letter_code
_entity_poly.pdbx_strand_id
1 'polypeptide(L)'
;MHSSLIGKIEKAQRYEHEPERVTINNLQADFKGEHDVYHLSLSDNHWSCTCSFFSGYGTCSHTMALQRILAPMLSMESRSESPLAPSASVENLS
;
A
#
# COMPACT_ATOMS: atom_id res chain seq x y z
N MET A 1 -24.84 25.03 8.71
CA MET A 1 -24.29 24.81 8.74
C MET A 1 -23.36 25.45 8.54
N HIS A 2 -22.74 25.31 8.27
CA HIS A 2 -21.97 26.17 8.60
C HIS A 2 -20.92 26.33 7.64
N SER A 3 -20.51 27.60 7.40
CA SER A 3 -19.49 27.86 6.44
C SER A 3 -18.21 27.19 6.85
N SER A 4 -17.98 26.97 8.14
CA SER A 4 -16.76 26.28 8.53
C SER A 4 -16.77 24.82 8.06
N LEU A 5 -17.92 24.19 8.04
CA LEU A 5 -18.01 22.85 7.54
C LEU A 5 -17.86 22.85 6.01
N ILE A 6 -18.43 23.81 5.34
CA ILE A 6 -18.29 23.89 3.90
C ILE A 6 -16.82 24.08 3.52
N GLY A 7 -16.11 24.93 4.25
CA GLY A 7 -14.69 25.12 3.99
C GLY A 7 -13.89 23.87 4.19
N LYS A 8 -14.26 23.05 5.19
CA LYS A 8 -13.55 21.81 5.42
C LYS A 8 -13.83 20.80 4.33
N ILE A 9 -15.05 20.79 3.80
CA ILE A 9 -15.37 19.88 2.71
C ILE A 9 -14.57 20.27 1.47
N GLU A 10 -14.47 21.55 1.19
CA GLU A 10 -13.70 21.99 0.03
C GLU A 10 -12.23 21.66 0.19
N LYS A 11 -11.70 21.82 1.40
CA LYS A 11 -10.32 21.50 1.63
C LYS A 11 -10.08 20.00 1.47
N ALA A 12 -11.02 19.19 1.94
CA ALA A 12 -10.89 17.73 1.77
C ALA A 12 -10.88 17.36 0.30
N GLN A 13 -11.68 18.05 -0.49
CA GLN A 13 -11.70 17.74 -1.92
C GLN A 13 -10.37 18.06 -2.58
N ARG A 14 -9.68 19.11 -2.11
CA ARG A 14 -8.37 19.39 -2.65
C ARG A 14 -7.37 18.34 -2.17
N TYR A 15 -7.46 17.95 -0.91
CA TYR A 15 -6.51 16.97 -0.37
C TYR A 15 -6.64 15.61 -1.03
N GLU A 16 -7.83 15.26 -1.49
CA GLU A 16 -7.98 13.92 -2.04
C GLU A 16 -7.13 13.73 -3.30
N HIS A 17 -6.69 14.80 -3.92
CA HIS A 17 -5.84 14.69 -5.08
C HIS A 17 -4.35 14.74 -4.70
N GLU A 18 -4.05 14.71 -3.43
CA GLU A 18 -2.68 14.83 -2.96
C GLU A 18 -2.38 13.70 -1.98
N PRO A 19 -2.44 12.45 -2.44
CA PRO A 19 -2.22 11.32 -1.53
C PRO A 19 -0.85 11.31 -0.88
N GLU A 20 0.10 12.02 -1.47
CA GLU A 20 1.42 12.08 -0.87
C GLU A 20 1.44 12.84 0.45
N ARG A 21 0.37 13.54 0.79
CA ARG A 21 0.29 14.16 2.08
C ARG A 21 0.08 13.16 3.21
N VAL A 22 -0.32 11.94 2.87
CA VAL A 22 -0.63 10.92 3.86
C VAL A 22 0.53 9.96 3.93
N THR A 23 0.97 9.65 5.13
CA THR A 23 1.98 8.61 5.32
C THR A 23 1.33 7.50 6.14
N ILE A 24 1.33 6.30 5.59
CA ILE A 24 0.77 5.16 6.28
C ILE A 24 1.89 4.51 7.08
N ASN A 25 1.73 4.47 8.39
CA ASN A 25 2.74 3.87 9.25
C ASN A 25 2.41 2.42 9.55
N ASN A 26 1.17 2.11 9.75
CA ASN A 26 0.73 0.76 10.01
C ASN A 26 -0.60 0.57 9.33
N LEU A 27 -0.86 -0.62 8.84
CA LEU A 27 -2.18 -0.89 8.28
C LEU A 27 -2.48 -2.37 8.35
N GLN A 28 -3.75 -2.68 8.26
CA GLN A 28 -4.22 -4.04 8.08
C GLN A 28 -5.23 -3.99 6.96
N ALA A 29 -5.20 -4.96 6.09
CA ALA A 29 -6.10 -4.96 4.94
C ALA A 29 -6.49 -6.38 4.56
N ASP A 30 -7.68 -6.51 4.03
CA ASP A 30 -8.10 -7.77 3.45
C ASP A 30 -8.01 -7.62 1.94
N PHE A 31 -7.32 -8.53 1.31
CA PHE A 31 -7.11 -8.48 -0.12
C PHE A 31 -7.90 -9.61 -0.75
N LYS A 32 -8.85 -9.29 -1.59
CA LYS A 32 -9.62 -10.31 -2.24
C LYS A 32 -8.85 -10.78 -3.47
N GLY A 33 -8.25 -11.93 -3.35
CA GLY A 33 -7.52 -12.50 -4.46
C GLY A 33 -8.43 -13.24 -5.41
N GLU A 34 -7.85 -14.04 -6.27
CA GLU A 34 -8.67 -14.74 -7.26
C GLU A 34 -9.44 -15.89 -6.65
N HIS A 35 -8.91 -16.53 -5.64
CA HIS A 35 -9.54 -17.71 -5.07
C HIS A 35 -9.87 -17.57 -3.61
N ASP A 36 -9.35 -16.58 -2.94
CA ASP A 36 -9.50 -16.50 -1.50
C ASP A 36 -9.28 -15.05 -1.06
N VAL A 37 -9.56 -14.80 0.20
CA VAL A 37 -9.29 -13.50 0.79
C VAL A 37 -8.06 -13.64 1.67
N TYR A 38 -7.12 -12.75 1.52
CA TYR A 38 -5.88 -12.80 2.27
C TYR A 38 -5.79 -11.59 3.17
N HIS A 39 -5.13 -11.75 4.31
CA HIS A 39 -4.97 -10.66 5.25
C HIS A 39 -3.54 -10.14 5.17
N LEU A 40 -3.40 -8.87 4.94
CA LEU A 40 -2.11 -8.25 4.84
C LEU A 40 -1.94 -7.24 5.95
N SER A 41 -0.73 -7.04 6.37
CA SER A 41 -0.45 -5.99 7.33
C SER A 41 0.87 -5.35 7.02
N LEU A 42 1.01 -4.11 7.45
CA LEU A 42 2.26 -3.38 7.36
C LEU A 42 2.54 -2.84 8.75
N SER A 43 3.71 -3.15 9.29
CA SER A 43 4.10 -2.72 10.62
C SER A 43 5.60 -2.53 10.61
N ASP A 44 6.06 -1.41 11.12
CA ASP A 44 7.50 -1.10 11.17
C ASP A 44 8.15 -1.26 9.81
N ASN A 45 7.46 -0.84 8.76
CA ASN A 45 7.94 -0.92 7.38
C ASN A 45 8.08 -2.35 6.87
N HIS A 46 7.47 -3.32 7.53
CA HIS A 46 7.54 -4.71 7.09
C HIS A 46 6.16 -5.19 6.73
N TRP A 47 6.05 -5.81 5.57
CA TRP A 47 4.79 -6.33 5.08
C TRP A 47 4.60 -7.78 5.50
N SER A 48 3.37 -8.18 5.62
CA SER A 48 3.02 -9.56 5.94
C SER A 48 1.77 -9.94 5.18
N CYS A 49 1.67 -11.18 4.78
CA CYS A 49 0.50 -11.69 4.08
C CYS A 49 0.28 -13.14 4.49
N THR A 50 -0.97 -13.57 4.51
CA THR A 50 -1.28 -14.92 4.96
C THR A 50 -1.18 -15.96 3.84
N CYS A 51 -0.84 -15.58 2.63
CA CYS A 51 -0.75 -16.58 1.57
C CYS A 51 0.52 -17.42 1.71
N SER A 52 0.48 -18.61 1.11
CA SER A 52 1.61 -19.52 1.27
C SER A 52 2.85 -19.05 0.52
N PHE A 53 2.67 -18.34 -0.58
CA PHE A 53 3.83 -17.84 -1.31
C PHE A 53 4.62 -16.87 -0.45
N PHE A 54 3.91 -16.01 0.30
CA PHE A 54 4.62 -15.06 1.14
C PHE A 54 5.41 -15.78 2.23
N SER A 55 4.86 -16.85 2.79
CA SER A 55 5.57 -17.52 3.86
C SER A 55 6.86 -18.16 3.38
N GLY A 56 6.94 -18.48 2.09
CA GLY A 56 8.17 -19.06 1.57
C GLY A 56 9.16 -18.04 1.05
N TYR A 57 8.68 -16.91 0.55
CA TYR A 57 9.56 -15.97 -0.16
C TYR A 57 9.65 -14.60 0.49
N GLY A 58 8.82 -14.29 1.45
CA GLY A 58 8.83 -12.97 2.07
C GLY A 58 8.20 -11.89 1.21
N THR A 59 7.58 -12.24 0.10
CA THR A 59 6.89 -11.32 -0.77
C THR A 59 5.86 -12.10 -1.56
N CYS A 60 4.88 -11.44 -2.12
CA CYS A 60 3.87 -12.09 -2.93
C CYS A 60 3.17 -11.04 -3.78
N SER A 61 2.33 -11.51 -4.70
CA SER A 61 1.62 -10.57 -5.56
C SER A 61 0.72 -9.65 -4.77
N HIS A 62 0.18 -10.10 -3.65
CA HIS A 62 -0.73 -9.28 -2.88
C HIS A 62 -0.01 -8.11 -2.22
N THR A 63 1.15 -8.36 -1.61
CA THR A 63 1.91 -7.26 -1.00
C THR A 63 2.46 -6.34 -2.05
N MET A 64 2.91 -6.89 -3.18
CA MET A 64 3.42 -6.05 -4.25
C MET A 64 2.32 -5.17 -4.85
N ALA A 65 1.10 -5.72 -4.97
CA ALA A 65 0.00 -4.93 -5.48
C ALA A 65 -0.34 -3.79 -4.53
N LEU A 66 -0.37 -4.06 -3.23
CA LEU A 66 -0.68 -3.02 -2.28
C LEU A 66 0.42 -1.96 -2.26
N GLN A 67 1.66 -2.37 -2.40
CA GLN A 67 2.74 -1.39 -2.47
C GLN A 67 2.56 -0.47 -3.66
N ARG A 68 2.11 -0.99 -4.80
CA ARG A 68 1.89 -0.16 -5.96
C ARG A 68 0.67 0.74 -5.80
N ILE A 69 -0.40 0.19 -5.25
CA ILE A 69 -1.62 0.95 -5.09
C ILE A 69 -1.43 2.11 -4.12
N LEU A 70 -0.70 1.86 -3.04
CA LEU A 70 -0.57 2.83 -1.98
C LEU A 70 0.75 3.59 -2.02
N ALA A 71 1.52 3.42 -3.08
CA ALA A 71 2.87 3.98 -3.13
C ALA A 71 2.98 5.44 -2.70
N PRO A 72 2.11 6.33 -3.14
CA PRO A 72 2.27 7.72 -2.71
C PRO A 72 2.13 7.93 -1.22
N MET A 73 1.50 6.99 -0.51
CA MET A 73 1.25 7.11 0.91
C MET A 73 2.19 6.28 1.75
N LEU A 74 3.14 5.59 1.13
CA LEU A 74 4.05 4.74 1.87
C LEU A 74 5.42 5.39 2.00
N SER A 75 6.10 5.07 3.10
CA SER A 75 7.47 5.53 3.25
C SER A 75 8.35 4.83 2.23
N MET A 76 9.54 5.34 2.03
CA MET A 76 10.46 4.71 1.09
C MET A 76 10.76 3.29 1.52
N GLU A 77 10.94 3.08 2.80
CA GLU A 77 11.23 1.74 3.30
C GLU A 77 10.08 0.79 3.05
N SER A 78 8.84 1.26 3.25
CA SER A 78 7.69 0.40 3.04
C SER A 78 7.52 0.06 1.56
N ARG A 79 7.81 1.01 0.69
CA ARG A 79 7.64 0.76 -0.73
C ARG A 79 8.66 -0.21 -1.28
N SER A 80 9.83 -0.25 -0.69
CA SER A 80 10.90 -1.06 -1.26
C SER A 80 11.20 -2.29 -0.46
N GLU A 81 10.30 -2.69 0.42
CA GLU A 81 10.59 -3.78 1.30
C GLU A 81 10.46 -5.13 0.65
N SER A 82 10.35 -5.33 -0.55
CA SER A 82 10.26 -6.65 -1.16
C SER A 82 11.64 -7.11 -1.59
N PRO A 83 12.03 -8.30 -1.26
CA PRO A 83 13.31 -8.82 -1.71
C PRO A 83 13.40 -8.95 -3.22
N LEU A 84 12.27 -8.98 -3.89
CA LEU A 84 12.28 -9.04 -5.32
C LEU A 84 12.01 -7.68 -5.92
N ALA A 85 12.11 -6.68 -5.15
CA ALA A 85 11.80 -5.39 -5.63
C ALA A 85 12.76 -5.07 -6.68
N PRO A 86 12.38 -4.75 -7.75
CA PRO A 86 13.23 -4.62 -8.82
C PRO A 86 13.82 -3.37 -8.89
N SER A 87 14.81 -3.38 -9.46
CA SER A 87 15.21 -2.28 -9.81
C SER A 87 14.61 -2.22 -11.04
N ALA A 88 13.82 -1.69 -11.22
CA ALA A 88 13.25 -1.45 -12.35
C ALA A 88 13.51 -2.25 -13.47
N SER A 89 14.57 -2.47 -13.70
CA SER A 89 14.81 -3.02 -14.88
C SER A 89 14.12 -4.21 -15.13
N VAL A 90 13.94 -4.86 -14.25
CA VAL A 90 13.45 -6.02 -14.50
C VAL A 90 12.24 -6.09 -14.94
N GLU A 91 11.59 -5.34 -14.50
CA GLU A 91 10.37 -5.51 -14.75
C GLU A 91 10.15 -5.58 -15.99
N ASN A 92 10.85 -5.09 -16.57
CA ASN A 92 10.49 -5.07 -17.78
C ASN A 92 10.50 -6.28 -18.33
N LEU A 93 10.95 -7.02 -17.87
CA LEU A 93 10.92 -8.11 -18.48
C LEU A 93 9.82 -8.67 -18.45
N SER A 94 9.24 -8.42 -17.96
CA SER A 94 8.22 -8.97 -18.00
C SER A 94 7.48 -8.57 -18.18
#